data_363d64d32c7d6e3bbd13de76abba87b1
#
_entry.id   363d64d32c7d6e3bbd13de76abba87b1
#
_cell.length_a   1.000
_cell.length_b   1.000
_cell.length_c   1.000
_cell.angle_alpha   90.00
_cell.angle_beta   90.00
_cell.angle_gamma   90.00
#
_symmetry.space_group_name_H-M   'P 1'
#
loop_
_entity.id
_entity.type
_entity.pdbx_description
1 polymer ?
#
loop_
_entity_poly.entity_id
_entity_poly.type
_entity_poly.pdbx_seq_one_letter_code
_entity_poly.pdbx_strand_id
1 'polypeptide(L)'
;FDRGPEYGCGKPTCGVGCDCDRYMEIWNLVFSQFDADGKGHYERLARPNIDTGMGLERLACVMQGVGNLFEVDTVQSVLHHVEHIANKTYGENAKDDISIRVITDHIRSCTFMVSDGILPSNEGRGYVLRRLLRRAARHGRMLGVTRPFLVELVETVIQSSESAYPELREHDAYIKKVIGTEEANFARTIDAGMNILNTMIDGLEKAHEHLLKGLDVFKLNDTFGFPLDLTKEIA
;
A
#
# COMPACT_ATOMS: atom_id res chain seq x y z
N PHE A 1 -17.55 11.61 11.81
CA PHE A 1 -18.58 11.81 10.79
C PHE A 1 -19.46 10.57 10.70
N ASP A 2 -20.78 10.74 10.77
CA ASP A 2 -21.77 9.65 10.56
C ASP A 2 -22.09 9.56 9.07
N ARG A 3 -21.76 8.43 8.46
CA ARG A 3 -21.98 8.17 7.02
C ARG A 3 -23.41 7.71 6.71
N GLY A 4 -24.20 7.44 7.75
CA GLY A 4 -25.56 6.94 7.62
C GLY A 4 -25.73 5.48 8.00
N PRO A 5 -26.96 5.05 8.31
CA PRO A 5 -27.28 3.71 8.77
C PRO A 5 -26.96 2.61 7.74
N GLU A 6 -26.94 2.94 6.44
CA GLU A 6 -26.62 2.05 5.34
C GLU A 6 -25.16 1.52 5.39
N TYR A 7 -24.25 2.27 6.03
CA TYR A 7 -22.86 1.85 6.29
C TYR A 7 -22.70 1.14 7.64
N GLY A 8 -23.78 1.02 8.40
CA GLY A 8 -23.77 0.44 9.74
C GLY A 8 -23.81 -1.09 9.75
N CYS A 9 -23.43 -1.67 10.90
CA CYS A 9 -23.47 -3.13 11.11
C CYS A 9 -24.88 -3.69 11.33
N GLY A 10 -25.94 -2.86 11.31
CA GLY A 10 -27.34 -3.28 11.54
C GLY A 10 -27.69 -3.67 12.98
N LYS A 11 -26.75 -3.59 13.92
CA LYS A 11 -26.99 -3.91 15.34
C LYS A 11 -27.72 -2.76 16.05
N PRO A 12 -28.64 -3.05 17.00
CA PRO A 12 -29.28 -2.00 17.80
C PRO A 12 -28.31 -1.13 18.60
N THR A 13 -27.13 -1.64 18.90
CA THR A 13 -26.05 -0.95 19.64
C THR A 13 -25.08 -0.21 18.72
N CYS A 14 -25.39 -0.09 17.41
CA CYS A 14 -24.55 0.65 16.48
C CYS A 14 -24.51 2.14 16.83
N GLY A 15 -23.35 2.61 17.25
CA GLY A 15 -23.13 3.99 17.71
C GLY A 15 -21.69 4.42 17.53
N VAL A 16 -21.35 5.61 17.97
CA VAL A 16 -19.97 6.13 17.97
C VAL A 16 -19.07 5.15 18.73
N GLY A 17 -17.92 4.77 18.13
CA GLY A 17 -17.02 3.75 18.67
C GLY A 17 -17.33 2.32 18.24
N CYS A 18 -18.32 2.11 17.36
CA CYS A 18 -18.52 0.82 16.69
C CYS A 18 -17.45 0.62 15.61
N ASP A 19 -16.92 -0.61 15.48
CA ASP A 19 -15.93 -0.99 14.47
C ASP A 19 -16.47 -1.12 13.03
N CYS A 20 -17.71 -0.67 12.79
CA CYS A 20 -18.30 -0.68 11.46
C CYS A 20 -17.98 0.62 10.69
N ASP A 21 -18.24 0.61 9.37
CA ASP A 21 -17.91 1.72 8.47
C ASP A 21 -18.81 2.97 8.61
N ARG A 22 -19.81 2.96 9.51
CA ARG A 22 -20.74 4.06 9.69
C ARG A 22 -20.09 5.33 10.24
N TYR A 23 -19.25 5.18 11.29
CA TYR A 23 -18.62 6.31 11.95
C TYR A 23 -17.16 6.43 11.55
N MET A 24 -16.87 7.41 10.69
CA MET A 24 -15.51 7.65 10.19
C MET A 24 -14.85 8.77 11.00
N GLU A 25 -13.70 8.49 11.61
CA GLU A 25 -12.85 9.51 12.21
C GLU A 25 -12.18 10.32 11.12
N ILE A 26 -12.42 11.64 11.12
CA ILE A 26 -11.77 12.58 10.18
C ILE A 26 -10.76 13.47 10.88
N TRP A 27 -10.91 13.70 12.17
CA TRP A 27 -10.04 14.56 12.96
C TRP A 27 -9.88 14.00 14.36
N ASN A 28 -8.65 13.87 14.82
CA ASN A 28 -8.27 13.44 16.17
C ASN A 28 -7.74 14.62 16.97
N LEU A 29 -8.20 14.77 18.22
CA LEU A 29 -7.80 15.82 19.15
C LEU A 29 -7.30 15.15 20.44
N VAL A 30 -6.00 15.27 20.72
CA VAL A 30 -5.37 14.73 21.92
C VAL A 30 -5.00 15.86 22.88
N PHE A 31 -5.56 15.81 24.08
CA PHE A 31 -5.32 16.80 25.14
C PHE A 31 -4.21 16.29 26.05
N SER A 32 -2.98 16.74 25.81
CA SER A 32 -1.80 16.36 26.60
C SER A 32 -1.72 17.21 27.85
N GLN A 33 -1.93 16.59 29.03
CA GLN A 33 -1.86 17.24 30.32
C GLN A 33 -0.71 16.75 31.20
N PHE A 34 -0.15 15.57 30.89
CA PHE A 34 0.86 14.90 31.70
C PHE A 34 2.05 14.47 30.84
N ASP A 35 3.22 14.48 31.45
CA ASP A 35 4.44 13.85 30.96
C ASP A 35 4.63 12.51 31.66
N ALA A 36 5.03 11.48 30.92
CA ALA A 36 5.22 10.12 31.41
C ALA A 36 6.70 9.77 31.43
N ASP A 37 7.21 9.34 32.59
CA ASP A 37 8.62 8.89 32.75
C ASP A 37 8.91 7.50 32.20
N GLY A 38 7.89 6.83 31.63
CA GLY A 38 7.99 5.45 31.14
C GLY A 38 8.02 4.37 32.24
N LYS A 39 7.96 4.78 33.53
CA LYS A 39 7.97 3.89 34.71
C LYS A 39 6.63 3.88 35.45
N GLY A 40 5.61 4.52 34.88
CA GLY A 40 4.29 4.60 35.45
C GLY A 40 4.01 5.87 36.27
N HIS A 41 4.93 6.82 36.34
CA HIS A 41 4.70 8.12 36.96
C HIS A 41 4.31 9.13 35.89
N TYR A 42 3.37 10.00 36.27
CA TYR A 42 2.84 11.05 35.41
C TYR A 42 2.96 12.40 36.12
N GLU A 43 3.78 13.29 35.57
CA GLU A 43 3.88 14.68 36.05
C GLU A 43 3.01 15.61 35.22
N ARG A 44 2.36 16.56 35.86
CA ARG A 44 1.52 17.52 35.14
C ARG A 44 2.39 18.48 34.36
N LEU A 45 2.11 18.62 33.05
CA LEU A 45 2.78 19.60 32.20
C LEU A 45 2.55 21.02 32.71
N ALA A 46 3.61 21.83 32.76
CA ALA A 46 3.53 23.24 33.11
C ALA A 46 2.64 24.03 32.13
N ARG A 47 2.59 23.58 30.89
CA ARG A 47 1.71 24.12 29.84
C ARG A 47 1.04 22.94 29.12
N PRO A 48 -0.23 22.62 29.46
CA PRO A 48 -1.01 21.65 28.70
C PRO A 48 -1.11 22.06 27.23
N ASN A 49 -1.11 21.08 26.34
CA ASN A 49 -1.21 21.32 24.90
C ASN A 49 -2.26 20.42 24.27
N ILE A 50 -2.62 20.75 23.03
CA ILE A 50 -3.49 19.93 22.20
C ILE A 50 -2.66 19.50 20.99
N ASP A 51 -2.55 18.20 20.81
CA ASP A 51 -2.00 17.61 19.59
C ASP A 51 -3.16 17.18 18.69
N THR A 52 -3.11 17.53 17.42
CA THR A 52 -4.20 17.24 16.49
C THR A 52 -3.70 16.60 15.22
N GLY A 53 -4.49 15.64 14.70
CA GLY A 53 -4.26 15.03 13.41
C GLY A 53 -5.56 14.92 12.61
N MET A 54 -5.53 15.36 11.35
CA MET A 54 -6.66 15.29 10.44
C MET A 54 -6.29 14.53 9.17
N GLY A 55 -7.14 13.59 8.76
CA GLY A 55 -6.98 12.88 7.50
C GLY A 55 -7.48 13.72 6.33
N LEU A 56 -6.57 14.25 5.50
CA LEU A 56 -6.94 15.08 4.35
C LEU A 56 -7.89 14.35 3.40
N GLU A 57 -7.56 13.13 3.00
CA GLU A 57 -8.39 12.35 2.09
C GLU A 57 -9.72 11.93 2.74
N ARG A 58 -9.75 11.69 4.06
CA ARG A 58 -11.01 11.41 4.77
C ARG A 58 -11.92 12.64 4.79
N LEU A 59 -11.36 13.82 5.02
CA LEU A 59 -12.11 15.07 4.92
C LEU A 59 -12.59 15.30 3.49
N ALA A 60 -11.74 15.08 2.50
CA ALA A 60 -12.10 15.22 1.09
C ALA A 60 -13.24 14.28 0.69
N CYS A 61 -13.27 13.01 1.17
CA CYS A 61 -14.40 12.11 0.97
C CYS A 61 -15.73 12.71 1.45
N VAL A 62 -15.73 13.31 2.64
CA VAL A 62 -16.93 13.95 3.21
C VAL A 62 -17.35 15.15 2.37
N MET A 63 -16.40 16.01 1.99
CA MET A 63 -16.68 17.24 1.23
C MET A 63 -17.14 16.98 -0.20
N GLN A 64 -16.60 15.92 -0.82
CA GLN A 64 -16.95 15.51 -2.19
C GLN A 64 -18.15 14.54 -2.22
N GLY A 65 -18.60 14.05 -1.05
CA GLY A 65 -19.74 13.13 -0.96
C GLY A 65 -19.48 11.75 -1.57
N VAL A 66 -18.21 11.29 -1.56
CA VAL A 66 -17.79 10.01 -2.14
C VAL A 66 -17.68 8.90 -1.10
N GLY A 67 -17.80 7.64 -1.55
CA GLY A 67 -17.90 6.48 -0.69
C GLY A 67 -16.59 6.04 -0.02
N ASN A 68 -15.46 6.29 -0.67
CA ASN A 68 -14.15 5.90 -0.15
C ASN A 68 -13.04 6.83 -0.67
N LEU A 69 -11.85 6.75 -0.07
CA LEU A 69 -10.72 7.63 -0.39
C LEU A 69 -10.19 7.48 -1.82
N PHE A 70 -10.42 6.33 -2.47
CA PHE A 70 -10.00 6.11 -3.85
C PHE A 70 -10.89 6.81 -4.88
N GLU A 71 -12.04 7.33 -4.46
CA GLU A 71 -12.96 8.14 -5.27
C GLU A 71 -12.70 9.65 -5.12
N VAL A 72 -11.76 10.04 -4.25
CA VAL A 72 -11.34 11.45 -4.11
C VAL A 72 -10.53 11.87 -5.34
N ASP A 73 -10.78 13.06 -5.84
CA ASP A 73 -10.20 13.60 -7.09
C ASP A 73 -8.67 13.49 -7.17
N THR A 74 -7.95 13.84 -6.10
CA THR A 74 -6.49 13.78 -6.03
C THR A 74 -5.94 12.34 -6.07
N VAL A 75 -6.74 11.35 -5.66
CA VAL A 75 -6.36 9.94 -5.68
C VAL A 75 -6.75 9.29 -7.00
N GLN A 76 -7.88 9.68 -7.56
CA GLN A 76 -8.39 9.15 -8.82
C GLN A 76 -7.44 9.33 -10.00
N SER A 77 -6.66 10.40 -10.05
CA SER A 77 -5.67 10.60 -11.12
C SER A 77 -4.67 9.45 -11.22
N VAL A 78 -4.18 8.96 -10.08
CA VAL A 78 -3.27 7.81 -10.02
C VAL A 78 -4.02 6.51 -10.28
N LEU A 79 -5.23 6.34 -9.72
CA LEU A 79 -6.07 5.16 -9.92
C LEU A 79 -6.39 4.95 -11.40
N HIS A 80 -6.85 5.98 -12.11
CA HIS A 80 -7.15 5.91 -13.55
C HIS A 80 -5.90 5.61 -14.39
N HIS A 81 -4.73 6.08 -13.96
CA HIS A 81 -3.50 5.70 -14.66
C HIS A 81 -3.17 4.21 -14.45
N VAL A 82 -3.41 3.65 -13.26
CA VAL A 82 -3.28 2.19 -13.02
C VAL A 82 -4.26 1.41 -13.90
N GLU A 83 -5.53 1.82 -13.99
CA GLU A 83 -6.53 1.23 -14.88
C GLU A 83 -6.05 1.18 -16.33
N HIS A 84 -5.53 2.32 -16.81
CA HIS A 84 -5.01 2.43 -18.17
C HIS A 84 -3.83 1.48 -18.43
N ILE A 85 -2.86 1.44 -17.53
CA ILE A 85 -1.69 0.54 -17.63
C ILE A 85 -2.11 -0.93 -17.64
N ALA A 86 -3.07 -1.30 -16.79
CA ALA A 86 -3.55 -2.66 -16.62
C ALA A 86 -4.62 -3.06 -17.66
N ASN A 87 -5.17 -2.12 -18.40
CA ASN A 87 -6.38 -2.30 -19.24
C ASN A 87 -7.53 -2.94 -18.47
N LYS A 88 -7.82 -2.38 -17.29
CA LYS A 88 -8.85 -2.82 -16.35
C LYS A 88 -9.69 -1.63 -15.92
N THR A 89 -10.93 -1.88 -15.51
CA THR A 89 -11.84 -0.85 -14.97
C THR A 89 -12.10 -1.12 -13.49
N TYR A 90 -11.89 -0.09 -12.67
CA TYR A 90 -12.21 -0.15 -11.23
C TYR A 90 -13.72 -0.25 -11.02
N GLY A 91 -14.14 -1.13 -10.14
CA GLY A 91 -15.56 -1.41 -9.85
C GLY A 91 -16.16 -2.57 -10.65
N GLU A 92 -15.47 -3.13 -11.65
CA GLU A 92 -15.96 -4.26 -12.44
C GLU A 92 -15.61 -5.62 -11.81
N ASN A 93 -14.46 -5.71 -11.12
CA ASN A 93 -14.00 -6.96 -10.54
C ASN A 93 -13.35 -6.71 -9.17
N ALA A 94 -13.93 -7.29 -8.11
CA ALA A 94 -13.48 -7.09 -6.73
C ALA A 94 -12.01 -7.49 -6.47
N LYS A 95 -11.45 -8.48 -7.19
CA LYS A 95 -10.03 -8.86 -7.06
C LYS A 95 -9.13 -7.86 -7.76
N ASP A 96 -9.51 -7.39 -8.94
CA ASP A 96 -8.78 -6.37 -9.68
C ASP A 96 -8.82 -5.05 -8.90
N ASP A 97 -9.95 -4.69 -8.29
CA ASP A 97 -10.12 -3.49 -7.45
C ASP A 97 -9.14 -3.46 -6.27
N ILE A 98 -8.94 -4.61 -5.59
CA ILE A 98 -7.94 -4.72 -4.52
C ILE A 98 -6.56 -4.37 -5.05
N SER A 99 -6.19 -4.92 -6.20
CA SER A 99 -4.88 -4.70 -6.80
C SER A 99 -4.69 -3.25 -7.24
N ILE A 100 -5.69 -2.65 -7.86
CA ILE A 100 -5.69 -1.24 -8.29
C ILE A 100 -5.52 -0.33 -7.07
N ARG A 101 -6.27 -0.56 -5.99
CA ARG A 101 -6.14 0.20 -4.74
C ARG A 101 -4.76 0.08 -4.10
N VAL A 102 -4.22 -1.15 -4.03
CA VAL A 102 -2.89 -1.39 -3.45
C VAL A 102 -1.82 -0.65 -4.24
N ILE A 103 -1.84 -0.70 -5.57
CA ILE A 103 -0.87 -0.01 -6.40
C ILE A 103 -0.98 1.51 -6.20
N THR A 104 -2.20 2.05 -6.26
CA THR A 104 -2.49 3.49 -6.09
C THR A 104 -2.00 4.02 -4.75
N ASP A 105 -2.30 3.33 -3.66
CA ASP A 105 -1.88 3.72 -2.30
C ASP A 105 -0.36 3.65 -2.14
N HIS A 106 0.23 2.53 -2.57
CA HIS A 106 1.65 2.29 -2.32
C HIS A 106 2.56 3.18 -3.16
N ILE A 107 2.22 3.45 -4.44
CA ILE A 107 3.07 4.30 -5.27
C ILE A 107 3.09 5.75 -4.77
N ARG A 108 1.97 6.27 -4.28
CA ARG A 108 1.91 7.59 -3.65
C ARG A 108 2.87 7.64 -2.45
N SER A 109 2.70 6.70 -1.51
CA SER A 109 3.55 6.61 -0.32
C SER A 109 5.04 6.47 -0.67
N CYS A 110 5.37 5.58 -1.62
CA CYS A 110 6.75 5.35 -2.03
C CYS A 110 7.40 6.57 -2.69
N THR A 111 6.66 7.32 -3.49
CA THR A 111 7.15 8.55 -4.13
C THR A 111 7.59 9.57 -3.08
N PHE A 112 6.75 9.82 -2.07
CA PHE A 112 7.09 10.73 -0.96
C PHE A 112 8.24 10.19 -0.11
N MET A 113 8.22 8.91 0.27
CA MET A 113 9.31 8.31 1.05
C MET A 113 10.67 8.46 0.38
N VAL A 114 10.75 8.24 -0.94
CA VAL A 114 12.01 8.41 -1.69
C VAL A 114 12.40 9.88 -1.78
N SER A 115 11.46 10.79 -2.00
CA SER A 115 11.71 12.24 -1.97
C SER A 115 12.30 12.68 -0.63
N ASP A 116 11.82 12.10 0.48
CA ASP A 116 12.32 12.33 1.85
C ASP A 116 13.65 11.61 2.14
N GLY A 117 14.30 11.03 1.13
CA GLY A 117 15.63 10.42 1.23
C GLY A 117 15.66 8.99 1.75
N ILE A 118 14.51 8.29 1.83
CA ILE A 118 14.49 6.87 2.21
C ILE A 118 14.87 6.01 1.00
N LEU A 119 15.82 5.08 1.21
CA LEU A 119 16.24 4.12 0.20
C LEU A 119 15.78 2.70 0.56
N PRO A 120 15.42 1.87 -0.44
CA PRO A 120 15.08 0.47 -0.20
C PRO A 120 16.24 -0.29 0.47
N SER A 121 15.95 -0.96 1.60
CA SER A 121 16.94 -1.74 2.35
C SER A 121 16.33 -3.00 2.95
N ASN A 122 17.13 -3.79 3.68
CA ASN A 122 16.67 -5.00 4.34
C ASN A 122 16.13 -4.77 5.77
N GLU A 123 16.29 -3.57 6.31
CA GLU A 123 15.91 -3.24 7.68
C GLU A 123 15.40 -1.80 7.82
N GLY A 124 14.79 -1.49 8.96
CA GLY A 124 14.31 -0.16 9.30
C GLY A 124 13.28 0.40 8.31
N ARG A 125 13.30 1.70 8.09
CA ARG A 125 12.36 2.40 7.20
C ARG A 125 12.51 1.98 5.74
N GLY A 126 13.73 1.69 5.30
CA GLY A 126 14.00 1.24 3.93
C GLY A 126 13.43 -0.15 3.62
N TYR A 127 13.30 -1.03 4.63
CA TYR A 127 12.60 -2.30 4.48
C TYR A 127 11.10 -2.08 4.19
N VAL A 128 10.48 -1.13 4.88
CA VAL A 128 9.06 -0.79 4.64
C VAL A 128 8.88 -0.30 3.19
N LEU A 129 9.72 0.64 2.74
CA LEU A 129 9.70 1.14 1.37
C LEU A 129 9.86 -0.01 0.35
N ARG A 130 10.86 -0.86 0.54
CA ARG A 130 11.10 -2.03 -0.34
C ARG A 130 9.88 -2.95 -0.39
N ARG A 131 9.27 -3.23 0.76
CA ARG A 131 8.08 -4.08 0.87
C ARG A 131 6.88 -3.47 0.12
N LEU A 132 6.64 -2.16 0.24
CA LEU A 132 5.55 -1.48 -0.46
C LEU A 132 5.77 -1.51 -1.98
N LEU A 133 6.98 -1.20 -2.46
CA LEU A 133 7.31 -1.25 -3.89
C LEU A 133 7.12 -2.64 -4.49
N ARG A 134 7.63 -3.67 -3.81
CA ARG A 134 7.49 -5.06 -4.25
C ARG A 134 6.04 -5.53 -4.25
N ARG A 135 5.26 -5.09 -3.25
CA ARG A 135 3.83 -5.40 -3.19
C ARG A 135 3.07 -4.73 -4.33
N ALA A 136 3.36 -3.46 -4.64
CA ALA A 136 2.76 -2.78 -5.79
C ALA A 136 3.12 -3.48 -7.12
N ALA A 137 4.39 -3.81 -7.33
CA ALA A 137 4.84 -4.53 -8.53
C ALA A 137 4.19 -5.91 -8.68
N ARG A 138 4.02 -6.65 -7.57
CA ARG A 138 3.31 -7.93 -7.55
C ARG A 138 1.84 -7.76 -7.96
N HIS A 139 1.13 -6.79 -7.39
CA HIS A 139 -0.26 -6.52 -7.77
C HIS A 139 -0.39 -6.11 -9.23
N GLY A 140 0.61 -5.46 -9.81
CA GLY A 140 0.68 -5.24 -11.26
C GLY A 140 0.72 -6.55 -12.05
N ARG A 141 1.51 -7.54 -11.61
CA ARG A 141 1.53 -8.88 -12.24
C ARG A 141 0.16 -9.58 -12.15
N MET A 142 -0.54 -9.47 -11.01
CA MET A 142 -1.90 -10.02 -10.84
C MET A 142 -2.91 -9.36 -11.79
N LEU A 143 -2.74 -8.09 -12.12
CA LEU A 143 -3.53 -7.39 -13.14
C LEU A 143 -3.11 -7.71 -14.59
N GLY A 144 -2.07 -8.53 -14.79
CA GLY A 144 -1.56 -8.91 -16.12
C GLY A 144 -0.47 -7.99 -16.68
N VAL A 145 0.02 -7.03 -15.92
CA VAL A 145 1.11 -6.13 -16.34
C VAL A 145 2.45 -6.87 -16.26
N THR A 146 3.07 -7.16 -17.40
CA THR A 146 4.32 -7.93 -17.48
C THR A 146 5.57 -7.06 -17.58
N ARG A 147 5.43 -5.77 -17.88
CA ARG A 147 6.52 -4.79 -17.99
C ARG A 147 6.67 -3.97 -16.70
N PRO A 148 7.83 -3.33 -16.47
CA PRO A 148 7.96 -2.29 -15.44
C PRO A 148 6.98 -1.14 -15.73
N PHE A 149 6.33 -0.62 -14.69
CA PHE A 149 5.29 0.41 -14.81
C PHE A 149 5.26 1.42 -13.66
N LEU A 150 5.88 1.13 -12.52
CA LEU A 150 5.81 1.99 -11.34
C LEU A 150 6.39 3.39 -11.61
N VAL A 151 7.42 3.49 -12.46
CA VAL A 151 8.03 4.78 -12.84
C VAL A 151 7.04 5.69 -13.57
N GLU A 152 6.13 5.13 -14.38
CA GLU A 152 5.10 5.90 -15.09
C GLU A 152 4.12 6.53 -14.08
N LEU A 153 3.73 5.76 -13.06
CA LEU A 153 2.84 6.23 -12.00
C LEU A 153 3.48 7.32 -11.13
N VAL A 154 4.81 7.29 -10.92
CA VAL A 154 5.54 8.35 -10.18
C VAL A 154 5.27 9.72 -10.80
N GLU A 155 5.28 9.83 -12.13
CA GLU A 155 4.99 11.10 -12.81
C GLU A 155 3.59 11.63 -12.45
N THR A 156 2.59 10.77 -12.44
CA THR A 156 1.21 11.16 -12.08
C THR A 156 1.11 11.59 -10.63
N VAL A 157 1.81 10.92 -9.71
CA VAL A 157 1.86 11.33 -8.30
C VAL A 157 2.50 12.70 -8.16
N ILE A 158 3.61 12.96 -8.85
CA ILE A 158 4.27 14.26 -8.84
C ILE A 158 3.33 15.34 -9.38
N GLN A 159 2.75 15.16 -10.56
CA GLN A 159 1.84 16.11 -11.17
C GLN A 159 0.64 16.47 -10.29
N SER A 160 0.09 15.48 -9.58
CA SER A 160 -1.06 15.71 -8.69
C SER A 160 -0.69 16.38 -7.36
N SER A 161 0.60 16.42 -7.00
CA SER A 161 1.06 16.86 -5.69
C SER A 161 2.04 18.04 -5.72
N GLU A 162 2.70 18.33 -6.84
CA GLU A 162 3.79 19.33 -6.94
C GLU A 162 3.37 20.75 -6.59
N SER A 163 2.09 21.09 -6.71
CA SER A 163 1.61 22.42 -6.29
C SER A 163 1.73 22.66 -4.79
N ALA A 164 1.59 21.59 -3.98
CA ALA A 164 1.73 21.64 -2.53
C ALA A 164 3.11 21.16 -2.07
N TYR A 165 3.78 20.33 -2.86
CA TYR A 165 5.06 19.68 -2.57
C TYR A 165 6.02 19.84 -3.76
N PRO A 166 6.54 21.05 -4.03
CA PRO A 166 7.40 21.33 -5.19
C PRO A 166 8.70 20.51 -5.21
N GLU A 167 9.18 20.08 -4.04
CA GLU A 167 10.34 19.21 -3.89
C GLU A 167 10.20 17.87 -4.61
N LEU A 168 8.98 17.38 -4.81
CA LEU A 168 8.75 16.16 -5.60
C LEU A 168 9.23 16.35 -7.05
N ARG A 169 8.96 17.51 -7.63
CA ARG A 169 9.42 17.84 -9.00
C ARG A 169 10.92 18.03 -9.05
N GLU A 170 11.51 18.64 -8.03
CA GLU A 170 12.96 18.80 -7.94
C GLU A 170 13.69 17.46 -7.85
N HIS A 171 13.10 16.49 -7.16
CA HIS A 171 13.65 15.15 -6.98
C HIS A 171 13.18 14.12 -8.04
N ASP A 172 12.44 14.50 -9.06
CA ASP A 172 11.80 13.60 -10.04
C ASP A 172 12.74 12.52 -10.59
N ALA A 173 13.88 12.92 -11.16
CA ALA A 173 14.83 11.98 -11.74
C ALA A 173 15.40 10.99 -10.71
N TYR A 174 15.61 11.44 -9.48
CA TYR A 174 16.10 10.62 -8.40
C TYR A 174 15.05 9.61 -7.96
N ILE A 175 13.80 10.03 -7.75
CA ILE A 175 12.68 9.18 -7.36
C ILE A 175 12.48 8.08 -8.40
N LYS A 176 12.37 8.44 -9.67
CA LYS A 176 12.21 7.49 -10.78
C LYS A 176 13.35 6.48 -10.87
N LYS A 177 14.59 6.91 -10.66
CA LYS A 177 15.76 6.03 -10.65
C LYS A 177 15.69 5.02 -9.51
N VAL A 178 15.38 5.43 -8.29
CA VAL A 178 15.32 4.55 -7.12
C VAL A 178 14.21 3.52 -7.27
N ILE A 179 12.99 3.97 -7.60
CA ILE A 179 11.82 3.11 -7.76
C ILE A 179 12.02 2.13 -8.93
N GLY A 180 12.45 2.62 -10.09
CA GLY A 180 12.69 1.77 -11.25
C GLY A 180 13.79 0.73 -11.04
N THR A 181 14.84 1.08 -10.29
CA THR A 181 15.89 0.12 -9.94
C THR A 181 15.36 -1.02 -9.05
N GLU A 182 14.56 -0.69 -8.01
CA GLU A 182 14.00 -1.73 -7.13
C GLU A 182 12.94 -2.56 -7.85
N GLU A 183 12.11 -1.97 -8.72
CA GLU A 183 11.15 -2.70 -9.55
C GLU A 183 11.87 -3.69 -10.49
N ALA A 184 12.92 -3.26 -11.19
CA ALA A 184 13.69 -4.13 -12.07
C ALA A 184 14.40 -5.25 -11.32
N ASN A 185 14.92 -4.98 -10.12
CA ASN A 185 15.54 -5.99 -9.27
C ASN A 185 14.50 -7.03 -8.81
N PHE A 186 13.29 -6.57 -8.43
CA PHE A 186 12.23 -7.45 -8.01
C PHE A 186 11.67 -8.30 -9.17
N ALA A 187 11.52 -7.73 -10.36
CA ALA A 187 11.09 -8.48 -11.54
C ALA A 187 12.00 -9.69 -11.79
N ARG A 188 13.34 -9.52 -11.71
CA ARG A 188 14.29 -10.63 -11.83
C ARG A 188 14.13 -11.69 -10.74
N THR A 189 13.84 -11.26 -9.51
CA THR A 189 13.56 -12.16 -8.38
C THR A 189 12.28 -12.97 -8.63
N ILE A 190 11.23 -12.34 -9.10
CA ILE A 190 9.95 -13.00 -9.43
C ILE A 190 10.14 -14.01 -10.56
N ASP A 191 10.78 -13.62 -11.66
CA ASP A 191 10.99 -14.50 -12.80
C ASP A 191 11.83 -15.75 -12.42
N ALA A 192 12.89 -15.56 -11.63
CA ALA A 192 13.71 -16.67 -11.12
C ALA A 192 12.90 -17.58 -10.16
N GLY A 193 12.16 -17.01 -9.23
CA GLY A 193 11.32 -17.74 -8.27
C GLY A 193 10.20 -18.52 -8.95
N MET A 194 9.55 -17.93 -9.97
CA MET A 194 8.52 -18.60 -10.77
C MET A 194 9.07 -19.85 -11.48
N ASN A 195 10.25 -19.75 -12.08
CA ASN A 195 10.88 -20.91 -12.73
C ASN A 195 11.16 -22.05 -11.74
N ILE A 196 11.62 -21.72 -10.53
CA ILE A 196 11.86 -22.71 -9.48
C ILE A 196 10.53 -23.33 -9.01
N LEU A 197 9.50 -22.50 -8.74
CA LEU A 197 8.20 -22.95 -8.30
C LEU A 197 7.54 -23.88 -9.34
N ASN A 198 7.56 -23.49 -10.61
CA ASN A 198 7.02 -24.32 -11.70
C ASN A 198 7.75 -25.68 -11.77
N THR A 199 9.07 -25.70 -11.61
CA THR A 199 9.83 -26.96 -11.56
C THR A 199 9.41 -27.84 -10.38
N MET A 200 9.09 -27.24 -9.21
CA MET A 200 8.60 -27.98 -8.04
C MET A 200 7.20 -28.56 -8.32
N ILE A 201 6.31 -27.77 -8.91
CA ILE A 201 4.95 -28.19 -9.26
C ILE A 201 4.98 -29.34 -10.27
N ASP A 202 5.76 -29.20 -11.35
CA ASP A 202 5.94 -30.27 -12.36
C ASP A 202 6.48 -31.58 -11.73
N GLY A 203 7.34 -31.44 -10.70
CA GLY A 203 7.87 -32.58 -9.95
C GLY A 203 6.78 -33.29 -9.12
N LEU A 204 5.89 -32.53 -8.48
CA LEU A 204 4.78 -33.06 -7.72
C LEU A 204 3.76 -33.76 -8.63
N GLU A 205 3.40 -33.16 -9.76
CA GLU A 205 2.49 -33.76 -10.75
C GLU A 205 3.01 -35.12 -11.24
N LYS A 206 4.30 -35.21 -11.57
CA LYS A 206 4.93 -36.49 -11.98
C LYS A 206 4.94 -37.54 -10.86
N ALA A 207 5.03 -37.10 -9.60
CA ALA A 207 5.00 -37.99 -8.43
C ALA A 207 3.57 -38.29 -7.94
N HIS A 208 2.53 -37.70 -8.53
CA HIS A 208 1.14 -37.72 -8.06
C HIS A 208 1.00 -37.20 -6.61
N GLU A 209 1.86 -36.28 -6.23
CA GLU A 209 1.80 -35.57 -4.95
C GLU A 209 1.08 -34.20 -5.13
N HIS A 210 0.40 -33.72 -4.08
CA HIS A 210 -0.39 -32.49 -4.13
C HIS A 210 0.03 -31.48 -3.06
N LEU A 211 1.20 -31.65 -2.44
CA LEU A 211 1.62 -30.79 -1.35
C LEU A 211 3.08 -30.39 -1.48
N LEU A 212 3.33 -29.09 -1.58
CA LEU A 212 4.69 -28.53 -1.51
C LEU A 212 5.29 -28.72 -0.10
N LYS A 213 6.53 -29.17 -0.03
CA LYS A 213 7.24 -29.33 1.24
C LYS A 213 7.54 -27.96 1.85
N GLY A 214 7.21 -27.77 3.13
CA GLY A 214 7.43 -26.49 3.82
C GLY A 214 8.87 -25.99 3.75
N LEU A 215 9.88 -26.90 3.74
CA LEU A 215 11.30 -26.53 3.59
C LEU A 215 11.60 -25.91 2.21
N ASP A 216 10.97 -26.40 1.16
CA ASP A 216 11.20 -25.90 -0.20
C ASP A 216 10.54 -24.54 -0.39
N VAL A 217 9.32 -24.35 0.18
CA VAL A 217 8.64 -23.06 0.24
C VAL A 217 9.42 -22.05 1.07
N PHE A 218 10.01 -22.49 2.20
CA PHE A 218 10.88 -21.65 3.00
C PHE A 218 12.12 -21.21 2.22
N LYS A 219 12.81 -22.11 1.54
CA LYS A 219 13.96 -21.76 0.68
C LYS A 219 13.59 -20.80 -0.44
N LEU A 220 12.44 -21.01 -1.07
CA LEU A 220 11.95 -20.13 -2.12
C LEU A 220 11.78 -18.69 -1.63
N ASN A 221 11.29 -18.52 -0.40
CA ASN A 221 11.11 -17.21 0.22
C ASN A 221 12.43 -16.64 0.76
N ASP A 222 13.15 -17.39 1.58
CA ASP A 222 14.32 -16.92 2.34
C ASP A 222 15.56 -16.74 1.42
N THR A 223 15.85 -17.74 0.57
CA THR A 223 17.06 -17.74 -0.27
C THR A 223 16.84 -17.00 -1.59
N PHE A 224 15.70 -17.21 -2.23
CA PHE A 224 15.42 -16.63 -3.55
C PHE A 224 14.58 -15.35 -3.48
N GLY A 225 14.09 -14.97 -2.30
CA GLY A 225 13.30 -13.74 -2.09
C GLY A 225 11.91 -13.77 -2.75
N PHE A 226 11.40 -14.94 -3.12
CA PHE A 226 10.10 -15.10 -3.75
C PHE A 226 9.00 -15.03 -2.67
N PRO A 227 7.99 -14.16 -2.81
CA PRO A 227 6.99 -13.94 -1.77
C PRO A 227 6.16 -15.18 -1.45
N LEU A 228 6.01 -15.49 -0.15
CA LEU A 228 5.24 -16.65 0.32
C LEU A 228 3.77 -16.60 -0.08
N ASP A 229 3.18 -15.42 -0.06
CA ASP A 229 1.79 -15.20 -0.47
C ASP A 229 1.59 -15.44 -1.97
N LEU A 230 2.56 -15.10 -2.81
CA LEU A 230 2.55 -15.44 -4.23
C LEU A 230 2.71 -16.96 -4.45
N THR A 231 3.56 -17.62 -3.65
CA THR A 231 3.67 -19.10 -3.69
C THR A 231 2.32 -19.75 -3.38
N LYS A 232 1.61 -19.28 -2.35
CA LYS A 232 0.28 -19.82 -1.96
C LYS A 232 -0.83 -19.57 -2.97
N GLU A 233 -0.67 -18.57 -3.81
CA GLU A 233 -1.68 -18.20 -4.82
C GLU A 233 -1.52 -19.05 -6.09
N ILE A 234 -0.29 -19.50 -6.38
CA ILE A 234 0.04 -20.24 -7.60
C ILE A 234 -0.05 -21.76 -7.37
N ALA A 235 0.31 -22.23 -6.17
CA ALA A 235 0.29 -23.63 -5.78
C ALA A 235 -1.07 -24.10 -5.28
#